data_9cac5d26ec133f8ed2cf0cd6ae526b1e
#
_entry.id   9cac5d26ec133f8ed2cf0cd6ae526b1e
#
_cell.length_a   1.000
_cell.length_b   1.000
_cell.length_c   1.000
_cell.angle_alpha   90.00
_cell.angle_beta   90.00
_cell.angle_gamma   90.00
#
_symmetry.space_group_name_H-M   'P 1'
#
loop_
_entity.id
_entity.type
_entity.pdbx_description
1 polymer ?
#
loop_
_entity_poly.entity_id
_entity_poly.type
_entity_poly.pdbx_seq_one_letter_code
_entity_poly.pdbx_strand_id
1 'polypeptide(L)'
;MKKINSRPVTKCQISNSKKLESLIFLGYLPPVNTLKKIGSTPEEEISFPAELLYCKKSKLAQLGCIVDKEILFPYSYPYTSSTTKVLRENFADLYKDTNKIINLHKDDLIVDVGSND
;
A
#
# COMPACT_ATOMS: atom_id res chain seq x y z
N MET A 1 17.32 1.86 23.20
CA MET A 1 17.52 1.36 21.84
C MET A 1 16.75 2.25 20.86
N LYS A 2 17.38 2.64 19.74
CA LYS A 2 16.69 3.43 18.70
C LYS A 2 15.62 2.54 18.05
N LYS A 3 14.35 2.94 18.05
CA LYS A 3 13.26 2.19 17.40
C LYS A 3 13.59 2.09 15.90
N ILE A 4 13.61 0.88 15.34
CA ILE A 4 13.83 0.66 13.90
C ILE A 4 12.49 0.90 13.22
N ASN A 5 12.40 1.96 12.43
CA ASN A 5 11.17 2.38 11.77
C ASN A 5 10.95 1.72 10.39
N SER A 6 11.95 1.00 9.89
CA SER A 6 11.87 0.30 8.59
C SER A 6 12.89 -0.83 8.51
N ARG A 7 12.66 -1.76 7.60
CA ARG A 7 13.57 -2.88 7.34
C ARG A 7 13.59 -3.23 5.85
N PRO A 8 14.73 -3.67 5.30
CA PRO A 8 14.80 -4.12 3.92
C PRO A 8 14.06 -5.45 3.73
N VAL A 9 13.50 -5.64 2.55
CA VAL A 9 12.92 -6.90 2.10
C VAL A 9 14.02 -7.74 1.44
N THR A 10 14.37 -8.86 2.07
CA THR A 10 15.48 -9.74 1.63
C THR A 10 14.98 -11.00 0.93
N LYS A 11 13.67 -11.22 0.88
CA LYS A 11 13.04 -12.38 0.25
C LYS A 11 11.63 -12.07 -0.23
N CYS A 12 11.19 -12.81 -1.22
CA CYS A 12 9.82 -12.73 -1.72
C CYS A 12 8.81 -13.11 -0.63
N GLN A 13 7.78 -12.29 -0.46
CA GLN A 13 6.76 -12.46 0.58
C GLN A 13 5.85 -13.68 0.32
N ILE A 14 5.75 -14.16 -0.93
CA ILE A 14 4.95 -15.35 -1.29
C ILE A 14 5.83 -16.60 -1.35
N SER A 15 6.90 -16.59 -2.18
CA SER A 15 7.67 -17.79 -2.47
C SER A 15 8.87 -18.02 -1.53
N ASN A 16 9.17 -17.08 -0.63
CA ASN A 16 10.37 -17.03 0.21
C ASN A 16 11.71 -17.06 -0.56
N SER A 17 11.67 -16.90 -1.90
CA SER A 17 12.87 -16.82 -2.72
C SER A 17 13.70 -15.59 -2.35
N LYS A 18 15.01 -15.78 -2.20
CA LYS A 18 15.98 -14.68 -2.02
C LYS A 18 16.39 -14.04 -3.34
N LYS A 19 15.99 -14.63 -4.49
CA LYS A 19 16.29 -14.09 -5.83
C LYS A 19 15.25 -13.02 -6.17
N LEU A 20 15.58 -11.79 -5.83
CA LEU A 20 14.80 -10.59 -6.14
C LEU A 20 15.61 -9.72 -7.10
N GLU A 21 14.93 -9.16 -8.09
CA GLU A 21 15.51 -8.24 -9.08
C GLU A 21 14.93 -6.86 -8.84
N SER A 22 15.78 -5.84 -8.77
CA SER A 22 15.34 -4.44 -8.73
C SER A 22 14.79 -4.06 -10.10
N LEU A 23 13.53 -3.62 -10.16
CA LEU A 23 12.92 -3.11 -11.37
C LEU A 23 13.15 -1.61 -11.52
N ILE A 24 12.95 -0.87 -10.41
CA ILE A 24 13.11 0.57 -10.38
C ILE A 24 13.38 1.04 -8.95
N PHE A 25 14.24 2.01 -8.81
CA PHE A 25 14.46 2.75 -7.58
C PHE A 25 14.07 4.21 -7.79
N LEU A 26 13.04 4.66 -7.07
CA LEU A 26 12.50 6.02 -7.16
C LEU A 26 13.17 7.01 -6.21
N GLY A 27 14.15 6.55 -5.43
CA GLY A 27 14.81 7.35 -4.42
C GLY A 27 14.21 7.16 -3.02
N TYR A 28 14.44 8.13 -2.16
CA TYR A 28 13.89 8.15 -0.80
C TYR A 28 12.67 9.06 -0.79
N LEU A 29 11.53 8.52 -0.40
CA LEU A 29 10.25 9.23 -0.37
C LEU A 29 9.71 9.30 1.05
N PRO A 30 9.10 10.42 1.44
CA PRO A 30 8.40 10.53 2.72
C PRO A 30 7.10 9.71 2.69
N PRO A 31 6.54 9.35 3.87
CA PRO A 31 5.21 8.76 3.94
C PRO A 31 4.16 9.69 3.31
N VAL A 32 3.25 9.10 2.52
CA VAL A 32 2.14 9.85 1.93
C VAL A 32 1.13 10.25 3.02
N ASN A 33 0.32 11.28 2.72
CA ASN A 33 -0.74 11.79 3.61
C ASN A 33 -0.25 12.37 4.96
N THR A 34 1.04 12.69 5.08
CA THR A 34 1.56 13.46 6.21
C THR A 34 1.33 14.95 5.96
N LEU A 35 0.13 15.43 6.29
CA LEU A 35 -0.27 16.81 6.01
C LEU A 35 0.35 17.77 7.03
N LYS A 36 0.94 18.86 6.54
CA LYS A 36 1.46 19.96 7.36
C LYS A 36 0.45 21.12 7.39
N LYS A 37 0.46 21.89 8.47
CA LYS A 37 -0.35 23.11 8.54
C LYS A 37 0.15 24.13 7.53
N ILE A 38 -0.76 24.84 6.88
CA ILE A 38 -0.41 25.96 5.99
C ILE A 38 0.36 27.00 6.80
N GLY A 39 1.50 27.45 6.27
CA GLY A 39 2.37 28.44 6.94
C GLY A 39 3.32 27.86 7.98
N SER A 40 3.37 26.54 8.20
CA SER A 40 4.42 25.94 9.04
C SER A 40 5.79 26.06 8.37
N THR A 41 6.84 26.23 9.18
CA THR A 41 8.23 26.23 8.69
C THR A 41 8.56 24.87 8.09
N PRO A 42 9.24 24.82 6.93
CA PRO A 42 9.76 23.58 6.38
C PRO A 42 10.70 22.90 7.37
N GLU A 43 10.49 21.62 7.60
CA GLU A 43 11.30 20.76 8.44
C GLU A 43 11.76 19.54 7.66
N GLU A 44 12.90 18.94 8.07
CA GLU A 44 13.35 17.68 7.52
C GLU A 44 12.31 16.58 7.77
N GLU A 45 11.94 15.87 6.70
CA GLU A 45 10.98 14.77 6.78
C GLU A 45 11.69 13.42 6.70
N ILE A 46 11.20 12.49 7.52
CA ILE A 46 11.67 11.12 7.46
C ILE A 46 11.33 10.53 6.09
N SER A 47 12.30 9.88 5.45
CA SER A 47 12.12 9.30 4.11
C SER A 47 12.58 7.85 4.10
N PHE A 48 11.96 7.04 3.24
CA PHE A 48 12.21 5.61 3.12
C PHE A 48 12.55 5.25 1.67
N PRO A 49 13.40 4.22 1.44
CA PRO A 49 13.75 3.80 0.08
C PRO A 49 12.51 3.26 -0.64
N ALA A 50 12.18 3.85 -1.77
CA ALA A 50 11.08 3.43 -2.65
C ALA A 50 11.65 2.63 -3.83
N GLU A 51 11.85 1.34 -3.60
CA GLU A 51 12.35 0.39 -4.59
C GLU A 51 11.28 -0.65 -4.89
N LEU A 52 11.07 -0.95 -6.17
CA LEU A 52 10.21 -2.04 -6.62
C LEU A 52 11.08 -3.25 -6.98
N LEU A 53 10.86 -4.34 -6.27
CA LEU A 53 11.54 -5.62 -6.47
C LEU A 53 10.62 -6.61 -7.17
N TYR A 54 11.17 -7.45 -8.04
CA TYR A 54 10.45 -8.51 -8.74
C TYR A 54 10.99 -9.89 -8.41
N CYS A 55 10.09 -10.81 -8.14
CA CYS A 55 10.39 -12.22 -7.92
C CYS A 55 9.92 -13.07 -9.11
N LYS A 56 10.84 -13.56 -9.93
CA LYS A 56 10.51 -14.42 -11.08
C LYS A 56 9.78 -15.71 -10.70
N LYS A 57 10.07 -16.28 -9.52
CA LYS A 57 9.47 -17.54 -9.08
C LYS A 57 7.98 -17.41 -8.82
N SER A 58 7.53 -16.32 -8.21
CA SER A 58 6.11 -16.07 -7.87
C SER A 58 5.43 -15.07 -8.77
N LYS A 59 6.18 -14.42 -9.68
CA LYS A 59 5.71 -13.29 -10.50
C LYS A 59 5.25 -12.07 -9.69
N LEU A 60 5.67 -11.98 -8.42
CA LEU A 60 5.31 -10.89 -7.52
C LEU A 60 6.23 -9.68 -7.74
N ALA A 61 5.64 -8.51 -7.96
CA ALA A 61 6.28 -7.22 -7.76
C ALA A 61 5.96 -6.73 -6.34
N GLN A 62 6.98 -6.33 -5.57
CA GLN A 62 6.85 -5.94 -4.17
C GLN A 62 7.79 -4.80 -3.81
N LEU A 63 7.44 -4.01 -2.79
CA LEU A 63 8.35 -2.97 -2.29
C LEU A 63 9.58 -3.60 -1.63
N GLY A 64 10.74 -2.98 -1.80
CA GLY A 64 12.03 -3.39 -1.23
C GLY A 64 12.22 -2.99 0.23
N CYS A 65 11.31 -2.21 0.79
CA CYS A 65 11.36 -1.74 2.17
C CYS A 65 10.01 -1.91 2.85
N ILE A 66 10.02 -2.46 4.06
CA ILE A 66 8.85 -2.52 4.94
C ILE A 66 9.02 -1.39 5.96
N VAL A 67 8.10 -0.46 5.96
CA VAL A 67 8.01 0.63 6.94
C VAL A 67 7.05 0.22 8.06
N ASP A 68 7.32 0.70 9.27
CA ASP A 68 6.44 0.46 10.42
C ASP A 68 5.01 0.94 10.11
N LYS A 69 4.04 0.08 10.36
CA LYS A 69 2.62 0.37 10.09
C LYS A 69 2.10 1.61 10.82
N GLU A 70 2.62 1.90 12.01
CA GLU A 70 2.23 3.08 12.80
C GLU A 70 2.68 4.39 12.13
N ILE A 71 3.69 4.33 11.24
CA ILE A 71 4.15 5.47 10.43
C ILE A 71 3.28 5.63 9.19
N LEU A 72 2.98 4.50 8.49
CA LEU A 72 2.21 4.54 7.24
C LEU A 72 0.72 4.76 7.50
N PHE A 73 0.19 4.19 8.57
CA PHE A 73 -1.23 4.22 8.93
C PHE A 73 -1.37 4.63 10.41
N PRO A 74 -1.07 5.90 10.75
CA PRO A 74 -1.28 6.40 12.11
C PRO A 74 -2.77 6.39 12.44
N TYR A 75 -3.13 6.40 13.73
CA TYR A 75 -4.52 6.43 14.17
C TYR A 75 -5.34 7.58 13.55
N SER A 76 -4.70 8.71 13.30
CA SER A 76 -5.31 9.89 12.65
C SER A 76 -5.08 9.91 11.13
N TYR A 77 -5.04 8.75 10.48
CA TYR A 77 -4.82 8.65 9.03
C TYR A 77 -5.92 9.38 8.27
N PRO A 78 -5.59 10.42 7.48
CA PRO A 78 -6.60 11.36 6.96
C PRO A 78 -7.28 10.88 5.67
N TYR A 79 -6.82 9.78 5.08
CA TYR A 79 -7.34 9.31 3.81
C TYR A 79 -8.49 8.33 4.00
N THR A 80 -9.60 8.62 3.31
CA THR A 80 -10.76 7.74 3.18
C THR A 80 -11.12 7.58 1.70
N SER A 81 -11.39 6.36 1.26
CA SER A 81 -11.68 6.07 -0.15
C SER A 81 -13.01 6.67 -0.60
N SER A 82 -13.99 6.74 0.30
CA SER A 82 -15.33 7.26 0.01
C SER A 82 -15.39 8.77 -0.26
N THR A 83 -14.32 9.52 0.02
CA THR A 83 -14.29 10.97 -0.17
C THR A 83 -14.35 11.39 -1.64
N THR A 84 -13.89 10.57 -2.57
CA THR A 84 -13.86 10.92 -3.99
C THR A 84 -14.95 10.21 -4.80
N LYS A 85 -15.68 10.97 -5.64
CA LYS A 85 -16.70 10.41 -6.52
C LYS A 85 -16.16 9.32 -7.44
N VAL A 86 -14.97 9.55 -8.02
CA VAL A 86 -14.31 8.62 -8.95
C VAL A 86 -14.06 7.26 -8.30
N LEU A 87 -13.58 7.22 -7.05
CA LEU A 87 -13.36 5.95 -6.35
C LEU A 87 -14.67 5.20 -6.06
N ARG A 88 -15.71 5.92 -5.62
CA ARG A 88 -17.02 5.29 -5.42
C ARG A 88 -17.58 4.69 -6.71
N GLU A 89 -17.44 5.38 -7.84
CA GLU A 89 -17.84 4.88 -9.15
C GLU A 89 -17.03 3.66 -9.57
N ASN A 90 -15.69 3.69 -9.37
CA ASN A 90 -14.82 2.55 -9.66
C ASN A 90 -15.19 1.31 -8.83
N PHE A 91 -15.48 1.45 -7.55
CA PHE A 91 -15.91 0.33 -6.72
C PHE A 91 -17.28 -0.22 -7.14
N ALA A 92 -18.20 0.66 -7.52
CA ALA A 92 -19.49 0.23 -8.06
C ALA A 92 -19.34 -0.55 -9.38
N ASP A 93 -18.44 -0.11 -10.25
CA ASP A 93 -18.16 -0.80 -11.51
C ASP A 93 -17.42 -2.12 -11.29
N LEU A 94 -16.45 -2.16 -10.35
CA LEU A 94 -15.79 -3.40 -9.93
C LEU A 94 -16.82 -4.45 -9.47
N TYR A 95 -17.80 -4.05 -8.64
CA TYR A 95 -18.89 -4.95 -8.22
C TYR A 95 -19.71 -5.46 -9.40
N LYS A 96 -20.13 -4.57 -10.32
CA LYS A 96 -20.90 -4.94 -11.50
C LYS A 96 -20.16 -5.94 -12.39
N ASP A 97 -18.87 -5.69 -12.64
CA ASP A 97 -18.05 -6.54 -13.50
C ASP A 97 -17.75 -7.88 -12.84
N THR A 98 -17.47 -7.89 -11.54
CA THR A 98 -17.31 -9.12 -10.77
C THR A 98 -18.58 -9.95 -10.80
N ASN A 99 -19.74 -9.32 -10.62
CA ASN A 99 -21.03 -10.03 -10.64
C ASN A 99 -21.35 -10.66 -12.00
N LYS A 100 -20.91 -10.06 -13.11
CA LYS A 100 -21.03 -10.66 -14.45
C LYS A 100 -20.21 -11.95 -14.59
N ILE A 101 -19.07 -12.05 -13.90
CA ILE A 101 -18.14 -13.17 -13.99
C ILE A 101 -18.54 -14.30 -13.06
N ILE A 102 -18.85 -14.01 -11.79
CA ILE A 102 -19.07 -15.03 -10.74
C ILE A 102 -20.54 -15.19 -10.32
N ASN A 103 -21.45 -14.38 -10.88
CA ASN A 103 -22.90 -14.44 -10.63
C ASN A 103 -23.24 -14.51 -9.13
N LEU A 104 -22.98 -13.45 -8.40
CA LEU A 104 -23.21 -13.35 -6.96
C LEU A 104 -24.70 -13.49 -6.60
N HIS A 105 -25.00 -14.25 -5.57
CA HIS A 105 -26.33 -14.44 -5.02
C HIS A 105 -26.47 -13.74 -3.67
N LYS A 106 -27.71 -13.48 -3.26
CA LYS A 106 -28.03 -12.77 -2.00
C LYS A 106 -27.52 -13.46 -0.73
N ASP A 107 -27.28 -14.77 -0.81
CA ASP A 107 -26.82 -15.59 0.33
C ASP A 107 -25.29 -15.79 0.32
N ASP A 108 -24.57 -15.22 -0.66
CA ASP A 108 -23.13 -15.31 -0.73
C ASP A 108 -22.47 -14.40 0.31
N LEU A 109 -21.41 -14.89 0.94
CA LEU A 109 -20.56 -14.14 1.83
C LEU A 109 -19.39 -13.51 1.06
N ILE A 110 -19.33 -12.20 1.05
CA ILE A 110 -18.19 -11.46 0.50
C ILE A 110 -17.32 -10.97 1.65
N VAL A 111 -16.02 -11.26 1.59
CA VAL A 111 -15.04 -10.81 2.58
C VAL A 111 -14.03 -9.92 1.90
N ASP A 112 -13.96 -8.68 2.32
CA ASP A 112 -12.93 -7.71 1.91
C ASP A 112 -11.86 -7.60 3.00
N VAL A 113 -10.64 -8.04 2.69
CA VAL A 113 -9.54 -8.06 3.66
C VAL A 113 -8.75 -6.76 3.57
N GLY A 114 -8.78 -5.98 4.65
CA GLY A 114 -8.13 -4.68 4.70
C GLY A 114 -8.92 -3.60 3.98
N SER A 115 -10.24 -3.76 3.96
CA SER A 115 -11.14 -2.73 3.41
C SER A 115 -10.88 -1.36 4.04
N ASN A 116 -11.02 -0.32 3.24
CA ASN A 116 -11.11 1.05 3.71
C ASN A 116 -12.58 1.39 4.00
N ASP A 117 -12.88 2.61 4.41
CA ASP A 117 -14.24 3.09 4.70
C ASP A 117 -15.26 2.88 3.57
#